data_1fead4f0de2bae25d301582dfa3d2c88
#
_entry.id   1fead4f0de2bae25d301582dfa3d2c88
#
_cell.length_a   1.000
_cell.length_b   1.000
_cell.length_c   1.000
_cell.angle_alpha   90.00
_cell.angle_beta   90.00
_cell.angle_gamma   90.00
#
_symmetry.space_group_name_H-M   'P 1'
#
loop_
_entity.id
_entity.type
_entity.pdbx_description
1 polymer ?
#
loop_
_entity_poly.entity_id
_entity_poly.type
_entity_poly.pdbx_seq_one_letter_code
_entity_poly.pdbx_strand_id
1 'polypeptide(L)'
;MKKLLISLTAVLCAATMSAQTAIDETNIMNPLITSMPSLSIAPDARAAGMGDIGVATDADFNSQYWNPAKYAYMYSKGGITVNYTPWLRKLVSDIDLAYLAGFYNFGDLGGGIGASFTYFSMGDVALTDANGNTIQNVRPNEWALDLSYFRKLHEYVSMSVAVRFLYSDLNNGVNSSSMGGTEMHAAWTMAADIALYYRQPIDLPMGESHFALGFSLKNLGGKMTYDQVTSNFIPASMNIGASYELPCDKYNFLTFNLEANKLLVPSRSSKFAPDQTTGKYTQDEYSALNPAKGWFQSFGDAPGGLGEEFNEVRCGAGLEYSYNKQFFARAGYSYENYYKGNRNYLTFGAGFHLSIVSLDVAYCVGLAASNPLDQTMRFTLGFDLAGIQDLVNNKK
;
A
#
# COMPACT_ATOMS: atom_id res chain seq x y z
N MET A 1 -24.36 9.35 23.88
CA MET A 1 -23.02 8.82 23.75
C MET A 1 -22.95 7.30 23.99
N LYS A 2 -23.30 6.74 25.16
CA LYS A 2 -23.26 5.26 25.41
C LYS A 2 -24.05 4.43 24.37
N LYS A 3 -25.23 4.89 23.93
CA LYS A 3 -26.03 4.16 22.93
C LYS A 3 -25.43 4.19 21.51
N LEU A 4 -24.67 5.24 21.17
CA LEU A 4 -23.98 5.33 19.88
C LEU A 4 -22.74 4.42 19.82
N LEU A 5 -22.00 4.30 20.93
CA LEU A 5 -20.86 3.37 21.04
C LEU A 5 -21.31 1.90 20.95
N ILE A 6 -22.44 1.56 21.58
CA ILE A 6 -22.99 0.19 21.55
C ILE A 6 -23.51 -0.16 20.14
N SER A 7 -24.08 0.79 19.40
CA SER A 7 -24.50 0.53 18.03
C SER A 7 -23.32 0.38 17.06
N LEU A 8 -22.22 1.11 17.27
CA LEU A 8 -21.01 1.00 16.44
C LEU A 8 -20.28 -0.33 16.67
N THR A 9 -20.19 -0.78 17.94
CA THR A 9 -19.65 -2.12 18.27
C THR A 9 -20.53 -3.26 17.74
N ALA A 10 -21.84 -3.11 17.75
CA ALA A 10 -22.77 -4.11 17.21
C ALA A 10 -22.66 -4.23 15.68
N VAL A 11 -22.43 -3.13 14.95
CA VAL A 11 -22.21 -3.13 13.50
C VAL A 11 -20.84 -3.75 13.15
N LEU A 12 -19.77 -3.49 13.93
CA LEU A 12 -18.48 -4.16 13.75
C LEU A 12 -18.57 -5.67 14.02
N CYS A 13 -19.28 -6.09 15.08
CA CYS A 13 -19.47 -7.50 15.37
C CYS A 13 -20.38 -8.23 14.34
N ALA A 14 -21.37 -7.55 13.77
CA ALA A 14 -22.22 -8.13 12.74
C ALA A 14 -21.48 -8.37 11.42
N ALA A 15 -20.50 -7.52 11.07
CA ALA A 15 -19.66 -7.69 9.91
C ALA A 15 -18.73 -8.92 10.01
N THR A 16 -18.34 -9.31 11.22
CA THR A 16 -17.46 -10.48 11.43
C THR A 16 -18.20 -11.83 11.45
N MET A 17 -19.50 -11.84 11.67
CA MET A 17 -20.29 -13.08 11.74
C MET A 17 -20.74 -13.62 10.36
N SER A 18 -20.59 -12.85 9.29
CA SER A 18 -20.94 -13.31 7.93
C SER A 18 -19.78 -14.01 7.18
N ALA A 19 -18.63 -14.18 7.81
CA ALA A 19 -17.40 -14.68 7.16
C ALA A 19 -17.29 -16.23 7.12
N GLN A 20 -18.30 -16.97 7.56
CA GLN A 20 -18.35 -18.42 7.42
C GLN A 20 -19.48 -18.83 6.47
N THR A 21 -19.43 -18.36 5.22
CA THR A 21 -20.18 -19.01 4.16
C THR A 21 -19.47 -20.31 3.79
N ALA A 22 -20.22 -21.41 3.73
CA ALA A 22 -19.75 -22.69 3.21
C ALA A 22 -19.03 -22.45 1.88
N ILE A 23 -17.86 -23.06 1.72
CA ILE A 23 -17.09 -23.02 0.47
C ILE A 23 -18.03 -23.58 -0.61
N ASP A 24 -18.50 -22.72 -1.48
CA ASP A 24 -19.27 -23.15 -2.66
C ASP A 24 -18.24 -23.75 -3.63
N GLU A 25 -18.31 -25.03 -3.87
CA GLU A 25 -17.41 -25.77 -4.77
C GLU A 25 -17.41 -25.24 -6.22
N THR A 26 -18.36 -24.38 -6.56
CA THR A 26 -18.47 -23.71 -7.87
C THR A 26 -17.60 -22.45 -7.97
N ASN A 27 -17.09 -21.92 -6.86
CA ASN A 27 -16.27 -20.70 -6.85
C ASN A 27 -14.77 -21.03 -6.97
N ILE A 28 -14.17 -20.53 -8.03
CA ILE A 28 -12.75 -20.72 -8.33
C ILE A 28 -11.95 -19.54 -7.78
N MET A 29 -10.79 -19.82 -7.19
CA MET A 29 -9.81 -18.79 -6.81
C MET A 29 -9.38 -18.01 -8.05
N ASN A 30 -9.71 -16.72 -8.11
CA ASN A 30 -9.39 -15.82 -9.22
C ASN A 30 -8.74 -14.50 -8.71
N PRO A 31 -7.54 -14.56 -8.13
CA PRO A 31 -6.84 -13.35 -7.71
C PRO A 31 -6.35 -12.54 -8.92
N LEU A 32 -6.38 -11.23 -8.82
CA LEU A 32 -5.79 -10.34 -9.83
C LEU A 32 -4.26 -10.43 -9.76
N ILE A 33 -3.64 -10.79 -10.89
CA ILE A 33 -2.18 -10.96 -10.98
C ILE A 33 -1.58 -9.76 -11.70
N THR A 34 -0.55 -9.18 -11.11
CA THR A 34 0.16 -8.01 -11.63
C THR A 34 1.67 -8.25 -11.70
N SER A 35 2.35 -7.53 -12.57
CA SER A 35 3.80 -7.35 -12.46
C SER A 35 4.12 -6.45 -11.26
N MET A 36 5.32 -6.54 -10.72
CA MET A 36 5.79 -5.76 -9.58
C MET A 36 4.81 -5.73 -8.38
N PRO A 37 4.43 -6.88 -7.83
CA PRO A 37 3.53 -6.93 -6.67
C PRO A 37 4.11 -6.21 -5.43
N SER A 38 5.41 -5.96 -5.38
CA SER A 38 6.09 -5.17 -4.34
C SER A 38 5.52 -3.78 -4.16
N LEU A 39 4.97 -3.16 -5.22
CA LEU A 39 4.33 -1.85 -5.17
C LEU A 39 3.04 -1.83 -4.31
N SER A 40 2.46 -3.00 -4.04
CA SER A 40 1.27 -3.14 -3.19
C SER A 40 1.61 -3.44 -1.73
N ILE A 41 2.90 -3.54 -1.38
CA ILE A 41 3.35 -3.79 -0.01
C ILE A 41 3.46 -2.45 0.71
N ALA A 42 2.73 -2.28 1.81
CA ALA A 42 2.85 -1.11 2.68
C ALA A 42 4.27 -1.04 3.29
N PRO A 43 5.04 0.01 3.05
CA PRO A 43 6.43 0.05 3.49
C PRO A 43 6.61 0.50 4.94
N ASP A 44 5.68 1.29 5.49
CA ASP A 44 5.82 1.97 6.77
C ASP A 44 5.08 1.27 7.92
N ALA A 45 5.65 1.38 9.12
CA ALA A 45 5.11 0.73 10.30
C ALA A 45 3.84 1.42 10.85
N ARG A 46 3.66 2.74 10.65
CA ARG A 46 2.46 3.43 11.13
C ARG A 46 1.22 2.89 10.46
N ALA A 47 1.15 2.94 9.14
CA ALA A 47 0.01 2.44 8.39
C ALA A 47 -0.16 0.93 8.52
N ALA A 48 0.96 0.19 8.57
CA ALA A 48 0.95 -1.23 8.81
C ALA A 48 0.34 -1.62 10.16
N GLY A 49 0.57 -0.84 11.21
CA GLY A 49 -0.07 -1.05 12.50
C GLY A 49 -1.57 -0.79 12.51
N MET A 50 -2.12 -0.20 11.44
CA MET A 50 -3.53 0.14 11.28
C MET A 50 -4.22 -0.65 10.16
N GLY A 51 -3.74 -1.84 9.79
CA GLY A 51 -4.35 -2.67 8.75
C GLY A 51 -3.95 -2.31 7.32
N ASP A 52 -2.75 -1.77 7.13
CA ASP A 52 -2.21 -1.33 5.83
C ASP A 52 -3.10 -0.26 5.16
N ILE A 53 -3.44 0.79 5.91
CA ILE A 53 -4.23 1.94 5.45
C ILE A 53 -3.51 3.26 5.71
N GLY A 54 -3.63 4.21 4.79
CA GLY A 54 -2.89 5.46 4.89
C GLY A 54 -3.38 6.61 4.02
N VAL A 55 -4.37 6.40 3.15
CA VAL A 55 -4.79 7.41 2.16
C VAL A 55 -5.44 8.64 2.81
N ALA A 56 -6.15 8.46 3.94
CA ALA A 56 -6.84 9.52 4.67
C ALA A 56 -6.28 9.80 6.06
N THR A 57 -5.31 9.02 6.55
CA THR A 57 -4.66 9.26 7.86
C THR A 57 -3.98 10.63 7.88
N ASP A 58 -3.70 11.14 9.08
CA ASP A 58 -2.94 12.37 9.23
C ASP A 58 -1.62 12.34 8.45
N ALA A 59 -1.17 13.52 8.04
CA ALA A 59 0.10 13.71 7.37
C ALA A 59 1.28 13.21 8.22
N ASP A 60 2.19 12.47 7.60
CA ASP A 60 3.41 11.96 8.19
C ASP A 60 4.55 11.91 7.16
N PHE A 61 5.74 11.50 7.57
CA PHE A 61 6.91 11.41 6.69
C PHE A 61 6.76 10.37 5.57
N ASN A 62 5.84 9.40 5.71
CA ASN A 62 5.55 8.34 4.72
C ASN A 62 4.37 8.67 3.79
N SER A 63 3.83 9.88 3.86
CA SER A 63 2.69 10.29 3.03
C SER A 63 2.96 10.17 1.52
N GLN A 64 4.24 10.16 1.10
CA GLN A 64 4.63 9.94 -0.30
C GLN A 64 4.08 8.63 -0.87
N TYR A 65 4.09 7.55 -0.10
CA TYR A 65 3.57 6.26 -0.54
C TYR A 65 2.04 6.24 -0.63
N TRP A 66 1.35 6.85 0.35
CA TRP A 66 -0.10 6.74 0.50
C TRP A 66 -0.87 7.80 -0.28
N ASN A 67 -0.55 9.06 -0.01
CA ASN A 67 -1.21 10.25 -0.55
C ASN A 67 -0.31 11.47 -0.33
N PRO A 68 0.51 11.86 -1.31
CA PRO A 68 1.42 13.00 -1.16
C PRO A 68 0.71 14.34 -0.91
N ALA A 69 -0.59 14.46 -1.23
CA ALA A 69 -1.35 15.69 -0.94
C ALA A 69 -1.42 16.00 0.56
N LYS A 70 -1.27 14.99 1.44
CA LYS A 70 -1.23 15.16 2.90
C LYS A 70 -0.05 16.03 3.36
N TYR A 71 1.08 16.02 2.64
CA TYR A 71 2.24 16.85 2.97
C TYR A 71 1.93 18.35 3.06
N ALA A 72 0.87 18.81 2.38
CA ALA A 72 0.42 20.20 2.50
C ALA A 72 -0.08 20.57 3.92
N TYR A 73 -0.32 19.56 4.78
CA TYR A 73 -0.76 19.74 6.17
C TYR A 73 0.31 19.29 7.19
N MET A 74 1.54 19.00 6.74
CA MET A 74 2.63 18.72 7.66
C MET A 74 3.01 19.95 8.47
N TYR A 75 3.30 19.75 9.75
CA TYR A 75 3.80 20.80 10.64
C TYR A 75 5.26 21.17 10.33
N SER A 76 6.06 20.24 9.81
CA SER A 76 7.45 20.47 9.41
C SER A 76 7.54 20.94 7.96
N LYS A 77 8.53 21.80 7.68
CA LYS A 77 8.85 22.23 6.31
C LYS A 77 9.54 21.17 5.49
N GLY A 78 10.16 20.18 6.13
CA GLY A 78 10.84 19.10 5.42
C GLY A 78 11.27 17.99 6.35
N GLY A 79 11.28 16.77 5.82
CA GLY A 79 11.68 15.60 6.57
C GLY A 79 12.02 14.43 5.67
N ILE A 80 12.65 13.44 6.26
CA ILE A 80 13.02 12.18 5.62
C ILE A 80 12.59 11.01 6.50
N THR A 81 12.34 9.87 5.87
CA THR A 81 12.01 8.62 6.56
C THR A 81 12.72 7.45 5.90
N VAL A 82 13.14 6.50 6.73
CA VAL A 82 13.69 5.20 6.32
C VAL A 82 12.82 4.11 6.89
N ASN A 83 12.40 3.19 6.04
CA ASN A 83 11.55 2.07 6.41
C ASN A 83 12.22 0.77 5.99
N TYR A 84 12.10 -0.24 6.84
CA TYR A 84 12.63 -1.57 6.59
C TYR A 84 11.61 -2.62 6.99
N THR A 85 11.34 -3.53 6.05
CA THR A 85 10.40 -4.64 6.24
C THR A 85 11.07 -5.94 5.80
N PRO A 86 11.48 -6.80 6.75
CA PRO A 86 11.81 -8.18 6.46
C PRO A 86 10.53 -8.89 6.02
N TRP A 87 10.43 -9.18 4.72
CA TRP A 87 9.21 -9.70 4.11
C TRP A 87 9.17 -11.22 4.16
N LEU A 88 8.00 -11.81 4.44
CA LEU A 88 7.76 -13.26 4.46
C LEU A 88 8.77 -14.08 5.31
N ARG A 89 9.31 -13.50 6.39
CA ARG A 89 10.35 -14.13 7.23
C ARG A 89 10.02 -15.53 7.73
N LYS A 90 8.73 -15.86 7.87
CA LYS A 90 8.27 -17.18 8.26
C LYS A 90 8.54 -18.24 7.18
N LEU A 91 8.60 -17.85 5.92
CA LEU A 91 8.80 -18.73 4.76
C LEU A 91 10.24 -18.67 4.26
N VAL A 92 10.80 -17.49 4.11
CA VAL A 92 12.11 -17.24 3.51
C VAL A 92 12.79 -16.11 4.27
N SER A 93 14.10 -16.24 4.54
CA SER A 93 14.81 -15.33 5.46
C SER A 93 15.50 -14.14 4.79
N ASP A 94 15.53 -14.06 3.46
CA ASP A 94 16.35 -13.14 2.67
C ASP A 94 15.54 -12.24 1.71
N ILE A 95 14.21 -12.17 1.90
CA ILE A 95 13.35 -11.25 1.18
C ILE A 95 13.17 -9.98 2.02
N ASP A 96 13.55 -8.84 1.45
CA ASP A 96 13.57 -7.58 2.17
C ASP A 96 12.99 -6.43 1.32
N LEU A 97 12.24 -5.55 1.99
CA LEU A 97 11.76 -4.29 1.43
C LEU A 97 12.41 -3.13 2.19
N ALA A 98 13.08 -2.25 1.46
CA ALA A 98 13.59 -0.98 1.96
C ALA A 98 12.87 0.18 1.26
N TYR A 99 12.49 1.19 2.02
CA TYR A 99 11.80 2.38 1.50
C TYR A 99 12.37 3.63 2.14
N LEU A 100 12.80 4.57 1.30
CA LEU A 100 13.27 5.88 1.69
C LEU A 100 12.31 6.92 1.10
N ALA A 101 11.87 7.88 1.90
CA ALA A 101 11.08 9.00 1.39
C ALA A 101 11.51 10.31 2.05
N GLY A 102 11.20 11.41 1.38
CA GLY A 102 11.42 12.74 1.90
C GLY A 102 10.53 13.75 1.18
N PHE A 103 10.33 14.88 1.85
CA PHE A 103 9.55 15.99 1.29
C PHE A 103 10.14 17.33 1.71
N TYR A 104 9.80 18.36 0.93
CA TYR A 104 10.08 19.73 1.26
C TYR A 104 8.91 20.63 0.85
N ASN A 105 8.39 21.44 1.80
CA ASN A 105 7.29 22.36 1.63
C ASN A 105 7.82 23.77 1.42
N PHE A 106 7.47 24.39 0.29
CA PHE A 106 7.88 25.78 -0.07
C PHE A 106 7.04 26.84 0.64
N GLY A 107 6.04 26.46 1.42
CA GLY A 107 5.06 27.32 2.07
C GLY A 107 3.72 27.35 1.34
N ASP A 108 2.75 28.04 1.92
CA ASP A 108 1.33 27.96 1.54
C ASP A 108 1.04 28.28 0.07
N LEU A 109 1.78 29.20 -0.53
CA LEU A 109 1.58 29.62 -1.92
C LEU A 109 2.35 28.76 -2.94
N GLY A 110 3.44 28.13 -2.54
CA GLY A 110 4.34 27.39 -3.42
C GLY A 110 4.05 25.90 -3.51
N GLY A 111 3.28 25.33 -2.58
CA GLY A 111 3.17 23.90 -2.43
C GLY A 111 4.49 23.28 -1.99
N GLY A 112 4.79 22.06 -2.45
CA GLY A 112 6.04 21.37 -2.13
C GLY A 112 6.31 20.20 -3.05
N ILE A 113 7.45 19.58 -2.84
CA ILE A 113 7.89 18.37 -3.55
C ILE A 113 8.10 17.22 -2.57
N GLY A 114 7.85 16.02 -3.03
CA GLY A 114 8.17 14.77 -2.34
C GLY A 114 8.91 13.84 -3.28
N ALA A 115 9.74 13.00 -2.72
CA ALA A 115 10.44 11.96 -3.46
C ALA A 115 10.52 10.69 -2.63
N SER A 116 10.58 9.53 -3.29
CA SER A 116 10.86 8.27 -2.61
C SER A 116 11.61 7.29 -3.49
N PHE A 117 12.27 6.37 -2.82
CA PHE A 117 12.95 5.23 -3.43
C PHE A 117 12.55 3.96 -2.71
N THR A 118 12.04 3.00 -3.47
CA THR A 118 11.68 1.65 -3.00
C THR A 118 12.67 0.66 -3.58
N TYR A 119 13.18 -0.25 -2.76
CA TYR A 119 13.99 -1.39 -3.18
C TYR A 119 13.42 -2.66 -2.57
N PHE A 120 13.13 -3.65 -3.40
CA PHE A 120 12.64 -4.95 -2.99
C PHE A 120 13.57 -6.05 -3.51
N SER A 121 14.18 -6.79 -2.59
CA SER A 121 14.98 -7.98 -2.88
C SER A 121 14.11 -9.21 -2.70
N MET A 122 14.11 -10.10 -3.69
CA MET A 122 13.36 -11.37 -3.63
C MET A 122 14.20 -12.52 -3.07
N GLY A 123 15.38 -12.22 -2.51
CA GLY A 123 16.28 -13.22 -1.96
C GLY A 123 17.10 -13.98 -3.03
N ASP A 124 17.79 -15.01 -2.60
CA ASP A 124 18.62 -15.85 -3.47
C ASP A 124 17.77 -16.99 -4.08
N VAL A 125 17.70 -17.03 -5.40
CA VAL A 125 16.98 -18.04 -6.17
C VAL A 125 17.97 -18.91 -6.93
N ALA A 126 17.94 -20.22 -6.69
CA ALA A 126 18.75 -21.18 -7.45
C ALA A 126 18.07 -21.50 -8.78
N LEU A 127 18.69 -21.12 -9.89
CA LEU A 127 18.29 -21.58 -11.23
C LEU A 127 18.78 -22.99 -11.44
N THR A 128 17.88 -23.90 -11.83
CA THR A 128 18.19 -25.32 -12.05
C THR A 128 17.98 -25.72 -13.50
N ASP A 129 18.73 -26.74 -13.96
CA ASP A 129 18.49 -27.41 -15.23
C ASP A 129 17.26 -28.33 -15.17
N ALA A 130 16.89 -28.94 -16.30
CA ALA A 130 15.79 -29.89 -16.37
C ALA A 130 15.98 -31.15 -15.48
N ASN A 131 17.19 -31.43 -15.02
CA ASN A 131 17.54 -32.55 -14.14
C ASN A 131 17.60 -32.16 -12.67
N GLY A 132 17.34 -30.87 -12.34
CA GLY A 132 17.35 -30.35 -10.97
C GLY A 132 18.74 -29.91 -10.47
N ASN A 133 19.79 -29.90 -11.32
CA ASN A 133 21.11 -29.41 -10.92
C ASN A 133 21.14 -27.91 -10.91
N THR A 134 21.67 -27.30 -9.86
CA THR A 134 21.84 -25.83 -9.77
C THR A 134 22.86 -25.37 -10.80
N ILE A 135 22.43 -24.48 -11.70
CA ILE A 135 23.28 -23.86 -12.71
C ILE A 135 23.90 -22.59 -12.14
N GLN A 136 23.07 -21.73 -11.52
CA GLN A 136 23.48 -20.44 -10.99
C GLN A 136 22.50 -19.95 -9.91
N ASN A 137 23.00 -19.17 -8.95
CA ASN A 137 22.18 -18.40 -8.03
C ASN A 137 22.01 -16.97 -8.58
N VAL A 138 20.77 -16.50 -8.57
CA VAL A 138 20.39 -15.13 -8.96
C VAL A 138 19.69 -14.46 -7.79
N ARG A 139 19.73 -13.13 -7.74
CA ARG A 139 19.00 -12.32 -6.76
C ARG A 139 18.06 -11.36 -7.47
N PRO A 140 16.83 -11.81 -7.78
CA PRO A 140 15.84 -10.94 -8.41
C PRO A 140 15.56 -9.73 -7.55
N ASN A 141 15.33 -8.59 -8.20
CA ASN A 141 15.05 -7.36 -7.49
C ASN A 141 14.12 -6.43 -8.26
N GLU A 142 13.41 -5.60 -7.53
CA GLU A 142 12.55 -4.55 -8.06
C GLU A 142 12.90 -3.24 -7.36
N TRP A 143 12.82 -2.13 -8.09
CA TRP A 143 12.91 -0.82 -7.48
C TRP A 143 12.03 0.22 -8.18
N ALA A 144 11.64 1.21 -7.41
CA ALA A 144 10.84 2.33 -7.89
C ALA A 144 11.43 3.65 -7.40
N LEU A 145 11.42 4.65 -8.27
CA LEU A 145 11.79 6.02 -7.96
C LEU A 145 10.59 6.93 -8.22
N ASP A 146 10.15 7.67 -7.21
CA ASP A 146 9.00 8.56 -7.27
C ASP A 146 9.41 10.00 -7.07
N LEU A 147 8.73 10.89 -7.80
CA LEU A 147 8.79 12.33 -7.60
C LEU A 147 7.37 12.88 -7.61
N SER A 148 7.00 13.62 -6.59
CA SER A 148 5.67 14.25 -6.47
C SER A 148 5.74 15.76 -6.29
N TYR A 149 4.68 16.42 -6.74
CA TYR A 149 4.38 17.81 -6.41
C TYR A 149 3.02 17.84 -5.71
N PHE A 150 2.93 18.57 -4.59
CA PHE A 150 1.70 18.74 -3.83
C PHE A 150 1.42 20.21 -3.55
N ARG A 151 0.14 20.56 -3.42
CA ARG A 151 -0.28 21.92 -3.14
C ARG A 151 -1.64 21.96 -2.44
N LYS A 152 -1.81 22.92 -1.51
CA LYS A 152 -3.14 23.32 -1.05
C LYS A 152 -3.87 24.08 -2.15
N LEU A 153 -5.07 23.62 -2.49
CA LEU A 153 -5.97 24.29 -3.42
C LEU A 153 -6.95 25.20 -2.66
N HIS A 154 -7.29 24.80 -1.44
CA HIS A 154 -8.17 25.51 -0.53
C HIS A 154 -7.71 25.22 0.91
N GLU A 155 -8.21 25.95 1.89
CA GLU A 155 -7.90 25.74 3.31
C GLU A 155 -8.04 24.28 3.75
N TYR A 156 -9.06 23.58 3.25
CA TYR A 156 -9.40 22.21 3.61
C TYR A 156 -9.06 21.18 2.52
N VAL A 157 -8.57 21.60 1.36
CA VAL A 157 -8.34 20.72 0.21
C VAL A 157 -6.93 20.87 -0.31
N SER A 158 -6.25 19.76 -0.49
CA SER A 158 -4.99 19.68 -1.20
C SER A 158 -5.01 18.60 -2.27
N MET A 159 -4.13 18.74 -3.26
CA MET A 159 -3.91 17.71 -4.28
C MET A 159 -2.44 17.48 -4.50
N SER A 160 -2.13 16.33 -5.10
CA SER A 160 -0.80 16.00 -5.58
C SER A 160 -0.84 15.24 -6.89
N VAL A 161 0.24 15.38 -7.63
CA VAL A 161 0.57 14.54 -8.78
C VAL A 161 1.95 13.95 -8.56
N ALA A 162 2.16 12.72 -8.98
CA ALA A 162 3.47 12.08 -8.93
C ALA A 162 3.79 11.38 -10.24
N VAL A 163 5.07 11.28 -10.54
CA VAL A 163 5.61 10.44 -11.60
C VAL A 163 6.49 9.38 -10.96
N ARG A 164 6.44 8.17 -11.49
CA ARG A 164 7.13 7.00 -10.95
C ARG A 164 7.86 6.29 -12.08
N PHE A 165 9.14 6.02 -11.88
CA PHE A 165 9.92 5.11 -12.70
C PHE A 165 10.03 3.76 -12.01
N LEU A 166 9.76 2.68 -12.75
CA LEU A 166 9.70 1.30 -12.27
C LEU A 166 10.68 0.44 -13.03
N TYR A 167 11.42 -0.38 -12.30
CA TYR A 167 12.37 -1.35 -12.85
C TYR A 167 12.26 -2.67 -12.11
N SER A 168 12.25 -3.77 -12.85
CA SER A 168 12.21 -5.13 -12.31
C SER A 168 13.15 -6.03 -13.11
N ASP A 169 14.06 -6.71 -12.40
CA ASP A 169 14.99 -7.69 -12.95
C ASP A 169 14.79 -9.02 -12.22
N LEU A 170 14.13 -9.96 -12.90
CA LEU A 170 13.75 -11.25 -12.32
C LEU A 170 14.82 -12.33 -12.49
N ASN A 171 15.76 -12.15 -13.42
CA ASN A 171 16.80 -13.13 -13.71
C ASN A 171 18.23 -12.62 -13.50
N ASN A 172 18.37 -11.36 -13.02
CA ASN A 172 19.65 -10.73 -12.70
C ASN A 172 20.68 -10.83 -13.83
N GLY A 173 20.20 -10.59 -15.07
CA GLY A 173 21.04 -10.58 -16.29
C GLY A 173 21.47 -11.98 -16.79
N VAL A 174 20.93 -13.06 -16.25
CA VAL A 174 21.22 -14.42 -16.73
C VAL A 174 20.42 -14.74 -17.99
N ASN A 175 21.08 -15.10 -19.08
CA ASN A 175 20.41 -15.51 -20.31
C ASN A 175 19.81 -16.93 -20.14
N SER A 176 18.49 -17.01 -19.99
CA SER A 176 17.75 -18.26 -19.90
C SER A 176 17.67 -19.04 -21.22
N SER A 177 18.01 -18.42 -22.35
CA SER A 177 18.05 -19.08 -23.67
C SER A 177 19.02 -20.27 -23.72
N SER A 178 20.13 -20.23 -22.98
CA SER A 178 21.05 -21.34 -22.85
C SER A 178 20.49 -22.56 -22.08
N MET A 179 19.34 -22.39 -21.41
CA MET A 179 18.63 -23.41 -20.64
C MET A 179 17.41 -23.99 -21.38
N GLY A 180 17.18 -23.63 -22.64
CA GLY A 180 16.01 -24.03 -23.43
C GLY A 180 14.71 -23.31 -23.05
N GLY A 181 14.80 -22.22 -22.27
CA GLY A 181 13.69 -21.35 -21.89
C GLY A 181 13.54 -20.12 -22.79
N THR A 182 12.45 -19.39 -22.61
CA THR A 182 12.26 -18.09 -23.25
C THR A 182 13.27 -17.09 -22.68
N GLU A 183 13.91 -16.30 -23.55
CA GLU A 183 14.83 -15.27 -23.12
C GLU A 183 14.09 -14.17 -22.31
N MET A 184 14.51 -13.99 -21.07
CA MET A 184 13.95 -13.00 -20.18
C MET A 184 14.92 -11.83 -20.00
N HIS A 185 14.37 -10.63 -20.01
CA HIS A 185 15.10 -9.38 -19.81
C HIS A 185 14.54 -8.59 -18.63
N ALA A 186 15.36 -7.72 -18.08
CA ALA A 186 14.86 -6.72 -17.14
C ALA A 186 13.81 -5.83 -17.80
N ALA A 187 12.72 -5.56 -17.11
CA ALA A 187 11.61 -4.74 -17.58
C ALA A 187 11.58 -3.41 -16.84
N TRP A 188 11.13 -2.37 -17.54
CA TRP A 188 10.91 -1.06 -16.95
C TRP A 188 9.64 -0.42 -17.51
N THR A 189 9.03 0.46 -16.74
CA THR A 189 7.90 1.26 -17.19
C THR A 189 7.81 2.54 -16.37
N MET A 190 6.92 3.44 -16.78
CA MET A 190 6.59 4.65 -16.04
C MET A 190 5.12 4.65 -15.65
N ALA A 191 4.84 5.27 -14.52
CA ALA A 191 3.50 5.45 -14.01
C ALA A 191 3.30 6.87 -13.46
N ALA A 192 2.05 7.26 -13.28
CA ALA A 192 1.66 8.50 -12.63
C ALA A 192 0.66 8.20 -11.52
N ASP A 193 0.70 9.04 -10.48
CA ASP A 193 -0.28 9.01 -9.41
C ASP A 193 -0.97 10.38 -9.33
N ILE A 194 -2.25 10.37 -8.94
CA ILE A 194 -3.04 11.57 -8.64
C ILE A 194 -3.69 11.34 -7.29
N ALA A 195 -3.61 12.33 -6.40
CA ALA A 195 -4.25 12.20 -5.11
C ALA A 195 -4.87 13.52 -4.64
N LEU A 196 -5.93 13.37 -3.85
CA LEU A 196 -6.68 14.45 -3.20
C LEU A 196 -6.75 14.14 -1.71
N TYR A 197 -6.70 15.21 -0.91
CA TYR A 197 -6.87 15.13 0.52
C TYR A 197 -7.72 16.29 1.00
N TYR A 198 -8.77 15.95 1.74
CA TYR A 198 -9.65 16.91 2.42
C TYR A 198 -9.45 16.77 3.92
N ARG A 199 -9.25 17.85 4.64
CA ARG A 199 -9.10 17.87 6.09
C ARG A 199 -9.84 19.07 6.67
N GLN A 200 -10.88 18.82 7.44
CA GLN A 200 -11.69 19.82 8.10
C GLN A 200 -11.48 19.76 9.61
N PRO A 201 -11.02 20.84 10.25
CA PRO A 201 -11.00 20.94 11.70
C PRO A 201 -12.44 21.02 12.25
N ILE A 202 -12.64 20.46 13.42
CA ILE A 202 -13.92 20.43 14.14
C ILE A 202 -13.64 20.80 15.59
N ASP A 203 -14.24 21.88 16.06
CA ASP A 203 -14.13 22.28 17.47
C ASP A 203 -15.11 21.48 18.32
N LEU A 204 -14.60 20.71 19.25
CA LEU A 204 -15.37 19.96 20.24
C LEU A 204 -15.16 20.54 21.64
N PRO A 205 -16.13 20.36 22.58
CA PRO A 205 -15.95 20.83 23.95
C PRO A 205 -14.73 20.27 24.67
N MET A 206 -14.21 19.13 24.21
CA MET A 206 -13.04 18.44 24.80
C MET A 206 -11.71 18.79 24.11
N GLY A 207 -11.73 19.55 23.03
CA GLY A 207 -10.55 19.95 22.28
C GLY A 207 -10.77 19.97 20.77
N GLU A 208 -9.73 20.37 20.05
CA GLU A 208 -9.74 20.35 18.59
C GLU A 208 -9.74 18.92 18.06
N SER A 209 -10.56 18.67 17.08
CA SER A 209 -10.72 17.43 16.33
C SER A 209 -10.53 17.70 14.85
N HIS A 210 -10.50 16.67 14.04
CA HIS A 210 -10.62 16.84 12.60
C HIS A 210 -11.21 15.58 11.95
N PHE A 211 -11.87 15.83 10.82
CA PHE A 211 -12.31 14.83 9.88
C PHE A 211 -11.50 14.95 8.60
N ALA A 212 -11.06 13.82 8.05
CA ALA A 212 -10.34 13.80 6.80
C ALA A 212 -10.89 12.77 5.82
N LEU A 213 -10.81 13.09 4.53
CA LEU A 213 -11.07 12.20 3.42
C LEU A 213 -9.84 12.15 2.52
N GLY A 214 -9.49 10.97 2.06
CA GLY A 214 -8.41 10.76 1.11
C GLY A 214 -8.89 10.01 -0.11
N PHE A 215 -8.39 10.40 -1.27
CA PHE A 215 -8.57 9.71 -2.53
C PHE A 215 -7.25 9.64 -3.26
N SER A 216 -6.90 8.48 -3.82
CA SER A 216 -5.75 8.37 -4.71
C SER A 216 -5.98 7.36 -5.83
N LEU A 217 -5.48 7.71 -7.01
CA LEU A 217 -5.24 6.82 -8.13
C LEU A 217 -3.74 6.62 -8.22
N LYS A 218 -3.28 5.39 -8.07
CA LYS A 218 -1.85 5.05 -8.02
C LYS A 218 -1.46 4.13 -9.16
N ASN A 219 -0.20 4.23 -9.58
CA ASN A 219 0.40 3.36 -10.59
C ASN A 219 -0.36 3.38 -11.93
N LEU A 220 -0.92 4.51 -12.34
CA LEU A 220 -1.51 4.67 -13.67
C LEU A 220 -0.39 4.71 -14.71
N GLY A 221 -0.01 3.55 -15.25
CA GLY A 221 1.18 3.43 -16.09
C GLY A 221 1.08 2.35 -17.17
N GLY A 222 2.21 2.12 -17.80
CA GLY A 222 2.38 1.09 -18.80
C GLY A 222 2.37 -0.32 -18.19
N LYS A 223 2.45 -1.30 -19.07
CA LYS A 223 2.67 -2.70 -18.70
C LYS A 223 4.16 -3.01 -18.60
N MET A 224 4.49 -4.14 -17.98
CA MET A 224 5.82 -4.72 -18.00
C MET A 224 5.88 -5.96 -18.88
N THR A 225 6.94 -6.10 -19.65
CA THR A 225 7.19 -7.21 -20.57
C THR A 225 8.58 -7.73 -20.30
N TYR A 226 8.70 -8.99 -19.87
CA TYR A 226 9.98 -9.62 -19.53
C TYR A 226 10.50 -10.53 -20.65
N ASP A 227 9.61 -11.06 -21.48
CA ASP A 227 9.88 -12.09 -22.51
C ASP A 227 9.62 -11.57 -23.96
N GLN A 228 9.42 -10.27 -24.13
CA GLN A 228 9.07 -9.59 -25.39
C GLN A 228 7.72 -10.00 -26.01
N VAL A 229 7.00 -10.93 -25.38
CA VAL A 229 5.71 -11.44 -25.89
C VAL A 229 4.59 -11.14 -24.90
N THR A 230 4.80 -11.45 -23.62
CA THR A 230 3.78 -11.38 -22.59
C THR A 230 3.85 -10.08 -21.80
N SER A 231 2.85 -9.23 -21.95
CA SER A 231 2.76 -7.96 -21.22
C SER A 231 1.75 -8.06 -20.07
N ASN A 232 2.18 -7.72 -18.87
CA ASN A 232 1.34 -7.72 -17.67
C ASN A 232 1.16 -6.31 -17.11
N PHE A 233 -0.04 -6.04 -16.56
CA PHE A 233 -0.33 -4.78 -15.89
C PHE A 233 0.48 -4.65 -14.61
N ILE A 234 0.93 -3.44 -14.30
CA ILE A 234 1.39 -3.06 -12.96
C ILE A 234 0.16 -2.87 -12.05
N PRO A 235 0.31 -2.88 -10.70
CA PRO A 235 -0.81 -2.78 -9.76
C PRO A 235 -1.38 -1.36 -9.70
N ALA A 236 -2.01 -0.92 -10.80
CA ALA A 236 -2.81 0.30 -10.79
C ALA A 236 -3.95 0.15 -9.79
N SER A 237 -4.21 1.17 -8.97
CA SER A 237 -5.21 1.07 -7.91
C SER A 237 -5.92 2.39 -7.63
N MET A 238 -7.16 2.26 -7.16
CA MET A 238 -7.96 3.35 -6.60
C MET A 238 -8.11 3.12 -5.10
N ASN A 239 -7.81 4.14 -4.31
CA ASN A 239 -7.92 4.10 -2.85
C ASN A 239 -8.81 5.24 -2.38
N ILE A 240 -9.75 4.93 -1.49
CA ILE A 240 -10.64 5.90 -0.86
C ILE A 240 -10.63 5.62 0.64
N GLY A 241 -10.47 6.67 1.44
CA GLY A 241 -10.45 6.51 2.90
C GLY A 241 -11.05 7.69 3.62
N ALA A 242 -11.35 7.43 4.89
CA ALA A 242 -11.83 8.42 5.84
C ALA A 242 -11.10 8.26 7.17
N SER A 243 -10.85 9.39 7.83
CA SER A 243 -10.23 9.44 9.15
C SER A 243 -10.99 10.42 10.04
N TYR A 244 -11.15 10.07 11.31
CA TYR A 244 -11.76 10.94 12.30
C TYR A 244 -10.95 10.87 13.60
N GLU A 245 -10.38 12.00 14.02
CA GLU A 245 -9.71 12.14 15.31
C GLU A 245 -10.68 12.63 16.35
N LEU A 246 -10.77 11.94 17.49
CA LEU A 246 -11.59 12.29 18.64
C LEU A 246 -10.68 12.62 19.84
N PRO A 247 -10.66 13.87 20.35
CA PRO A 247 -10.00 14.20 21.59
C PRO A 247 -10.80 13.57 22.76
N CYS A 248 -10.16 12.71 23.54
CA CYS A 248 -10.73 12.17 24.77
C CYS A 248 -10.54 13.14 25.93
N ASP A 249 -9.38 13.81 25.96
CA ASP A 249 -9.04 14.94 26.83
C ASP A 249 -7.89 15.74 26.19
N LYS A 250 -7.28 16.65 26.95
CA LYS A 250 -6.20 17.55 26.48
C LYS A 250 -4.97 16.80 25.91
N TYR A 251 -4.72 15.58 26.39
CA TYR A 251 -3.50 14.81 26.05
C TYR A 251 -3.80 13.52 25.29
N ASN A 252 -5.04 13.03 25.38
CA ASN A 252 -5.45 11.73 24.87
C ASN A 252 -6.34 11.88 23.64
N PHE A 253 -5.95 11.27 22.53
CA PHE A 253 -6.69 11.30 21.26
C PHE A 253 -6.89 9.88 20.76
N LEU A 254 -8.03 9.64 20.14
CA LEU A 254 -8.39 8.38 19.50
C LEU A 254 -8.78 8.64 18.05
N THR A 255 -8.07 8.05 17.10
CA THR A 255 -8.32 8.25 15.68
C THR A 255 -8.84 6.96 15.06
N PHE A 256 -9.97 7.07 14.36
CA PHE A 256 -10.61 6.00 13.59
C PHE A 256 -10.28 6.18 12.11
N ASN A 257 -9.83 5.13 11.46
CA ASN A 257 -9.45 5.16 10.07
C ASN A 257 -10.10 4.01 9.31
N LEU A 258 -10.61 4.29 8.10
CA LEU A 258 -11.21 3.33 7.20
C LEU A 258 -10.66 3.58 5.79
N GLU A 259 -10.38 2.51 5.06
CA GLU A 259 -9.93 2.60 3.68
C GLU A 259 -10.49 1.44 2.84
N ALA A 260 -10.84 1.74 1.60
CA ALA A 260 -11.16 0.77 0.56
C ALA A 260 -10.19 0.94 -0.60
N ASN A 261 -9.64 -0.17 -1.07
CA ASN A 261 -8.72 -0.26 -2.18
C ASN A 261 -9.27 -1.19 -3.25
N LYS A 262 -9.27 -0.76 -4.51
CA LYS A 262 -9.57 -1.61 -5.67
C LYS A 262 -8.43 -1.55 -6.66
N LEU A 263 -7.94 -2.72 -7.10
CA LEU A 263 -7.02 -2.81 -8.23
C LEU A 263 -7.75 -2.48 -9.53
N LEU A 264 -7.16 -1.60 -10.33
CA LEU A 264 -7.65 -1.20 -11.66
C LEU A 264 -6.99 -2.08 -12.73
N VAL A 265 -7.07 -3.38 -12.54
CA VAL A 265 -6.44 -4.39 -13.37
C VAL A 265 -7.52 -5.35 -13.87
N PRO A 266 -7.64 -5.55 -15.19
CA PRO A 266 -8.65 -6.43 -15.74
C PRO A 266 -8.46 -7.89 -15.34
N SER A 267 -9.57 -8.61 -15.17
CA SER A 267 -9.55 -10.05 -14.96
C SER A 267 -9.13 -10.79 -16.24
N ARG A 268 -8.25 -11.77 -16.12
CA ARG A 268 -7.80 -12.62 -17.23
C ARG A 268 -8.20 -14.08 -17.03
N SER A 269 -8.34 -14.86 -18.12
CA SER A 269 -8.59 -16.28 -18.02
C SER A 269 -7.40 -17.02 -17.42
N SER A 270 -7.66 -18.03 -16.60
CA SER A 270 -6.63 -18.88 -16.01
C SER A 270 -6.31 -20.07 -16.92
N LYS A 271 -5.01 -20.31 -17.16
CA LYS A 271 -4.56 -21.55 -17.84
C LYS A 271 -4.70 -22.79 -16.96
N PHE A 272 -4.90 -22.63 -15.65
CA PHE A 272 -5.03 -23.73 -14.70
C PHE A 272 -6.45 -24.28 -14.54
N ALA A 273 -7.43 -23.64 -15.18
CA ALA A 273 -8.81 -24.09 -15.24
C ALA A 273 -9.18 -24.34 -16.72
N PRO A 274 -8.76 -25.46 -17.34
CA PRO A 274 -8.88 -25.68 -18.78
C PRO A 274 -10.33 -25.65 -19.30
N ASP A 275 -11.31 -25.96 -18.44
CA ASP A 275 -12.71 -26.03 -18.81
C ASP A 275 -13.54 -24.81 -18.34
N GLN A 276 -12.91 -23.82 -17.67
CA GLN A 276 -13.60 -22.64 -17.13
C GLN A 276 -12.83 -21.36 -17.42
N THR A 277 -13.51 -20.40 -18.01
CA THR A 277 -13.01 -19.04 -18.16
C THR A 277 -13.12 -18.34 -16.82
N THR A 278 -11.98 -18.12 -16.13
CA THR A 278 -11.91 -17.46 -14.84
C THR A 278 -11.69 -15.95 -14.95
N GLY A 279 -11.72 -15.41 -16.18
CA GLY A 279 -11.59 -14.01 -16.47
C GLY A 279 -12.09 -13.71 -17.88
N LYS A 280 -12.31 -12.41 -18.16
CA LYS A 280 -12.87 -11.94 -19.43
C LYS A 280 -11.90 -12.09 -20.60
N TYR A 281 -10.59 -12.02 -20.32
CA TYR A 281 -9.55 -11.93 -21.35
C TYR A 281 -8.65 -13.16 -21.34
N THR A 282 -8.38 -13.70 -22.55
CA THR A 282 -7.26 -14.64 -22.77
C THR A 282 -5.92 -13.92 -22.52
N GLN A 283 -4.81 -14.67 -22.41
CA GLN A 283 -3.48 -14.06 -22.20
C GLN A 283 -3.09 -13.13 -23.34
N ASP A 284 -3.39 -13.49 -24.58
CA ASP A 284 -3.06 -12.67 -25.77
C ASP A 284 -3.89 -11.39 -25.81
N GLU A 285 -5.20 -11.47 -25.58
CA GLU A 285 -6.09 -10.32 -25.47
C GLU A 285 -5.67 -9.40 -24.32
N TYR A 286 -5.32 -9.98 -23.17
CA TYR A 286 -4.82 -9.24 -22.01
C TYR A 286 -3.50 -8.51 -22.31
N SER A 287 -2.56 -9.18 -23.01
CA SER A 287 -1.29 -8.58 -23.42
C SER A 287 -1.48 -7.48 -24.47
N ALA A 288 -2.50 -7.56 -25.33
CA ALA A 288 -2.82 -6.55 -26.34
C ALA A 288 -3.65 -5.38 -25.79
N LEU A 289 -4.29 -5.52 -24.62
CA LEU A 289 -5.18 -4.50 -24.06
C LEU A 289 -4.42 -3.23 -23.69
N ASN A 290 -4.90 -2.07 -24.14
CA ASN A 290 -4.33 -0.78 -23.76
C ASN A 290 -4.51 -0.53 -22.25
N PRO A 291 -3.47 -0.05 -21.51
CA PRO A 291 -3.55 0.19 -20.07
C PRO A 291 -4.73 1.06 -19.65
N ALA A 292 -4.92 2.22 -20.30
CA ALA A 292 -6.00 3.13 -19.94
C ALA A 292 -7.39 2.49 -20.13
N LYS A 293 -7.58 1.72 -21.20
CA LYS A 293 -8.81 0.97 -21.41
C LYS A 293 -9.01 -0.10 -20.32
N GLY A 294 -7.93 -0.78 -19.93
CA GLY A 294 -7.94 -1.77 -18.86
C GLY A 294 -8.41 -1.20 -17.53
N TRP A 295 -7.92 0.00 -17.14
CA TRP A 295 -8.34 0.63 -15.87
C TRP A 295 -9.85 0.85 -15.78
N PHE A 296 -10.50 1.28 -16.87
CA PHE A 296 -11.96 1.48 -16.88
C PHE A 296 -12.72 0.17 -16.98
N GLN A 297 -12.20 -0.81 -17.70
CA GLN A 297 -12.84 -2.11 -17.86
C GLN A 297 -12.86 -2.94 -16.57
N SER A 298 -11.86 -2.74 -15.70
CA SER A 298 -11.74 -3.42 -14.39
C SER A 298 -12.91 -3.17 -13.42
N PHE A 299 -13.83 -2.29 -13.75
CA PHE A 299 -15.05 -2.06 -12.96
C PHE A 299 -16.23 -2.94 -13.37
N GLY A 300 -16.09 -3.80 -14.37
CA GLY A 300 -17.21 -4.61 -14.86
C GLY A 300 -16.76 -5.81 -15.69
N ASP A 301 -15.59 -6.36 -15.43
CA ASP A 301 -15.04 -7.48 -16.19
C ASP A 301 -14.91 -8.78 -15.38
N ALA A 302 -15.26 -8.75 -14.10
CA ALA A 302 -15.29 -9.95 -13.28
C ALA A 302 -16.32 -10.97 -13.81
N PRO A 303 -15.95 -12.26 -13.97
CA PRO A 303 -16.81 -13.30 -14.53
C PRO A 303 -18.13 -13.48 -13.77
N GLY A 304 -18.11 -13.34 -12.46
CA GLY A 304 -19.30 -13.42 -11.58
C GLY A 304 -20.13 -12.12 -11.51
N GLY A 305 -19.84 -11.14 -12.36
CA GLY A 305 -20.56 -9.86 -12.43
C GLY A 305 -20.31 -8.96 -11.21
N LEU A 306 -21.28 -8.10 -10.90
CA LEU A 306 -21.12 -7.07 -9.85
C LEU A 306 -20.79 -7.65 -8.47
N GLY A 307 -21.28 -8.85 -8.14
CA GLY A 307 -20.96 -9.50 -6.86
C GLY A 307 -19.48 -9.83 -6.74
N GLU A 308 -18.86 -10.32 -7.80
CA GLU A 308 -17.42 -10.61 -7.83
C GLU A 308 -16.58 -9.32 -7.89
N GLU A 309 -17.06 -8.26 -8.56
CA GLU A 309 -16.40 -6.94 -8.57
C GLU A 309 -16.28 -6.36 -7.15
N PHE A 310 -17.32 -6.50 -6.32
CA PHE A 310 -17.24 -6.11 -4.91
C PHE A 310 -16.24 -6.94 -4.12
N ASN A 311 -16.06 -8.21 -4.46
CA ASN A 311 -15.08 -9.09 -3.82
C ASN A 311 -13.63 -8.69 -4.14
N GLU A 312 -13.38 -7.89 -5.19
CA GLU A 312 -12.07 -7.34 -5.52
C GLU A 312 -11.67 -6.14 -4.65
N VAL A 313 -12.63 -5.58 -3.91
CA VAL A 313 -12.36 -4.47 -3.01
C VAL A 313 -11.75 -4.99 -1.71
N ARG A 314 -10.53 -4.58 -1.45
CA ARG A 314 -9.86 -4.78 -0.16
C ARG A 314 -10.26 -3.65 0.77
N CYS A 315 -10.60 -3.97 2.01
CA CYS A 315 -10.99 -3.01 3.03
C CYS A 315 -10.03 -3.08 4.22
N GLY A 316 -9.71 -1.93 4.79
CA GLY A 316 -8.93 -1.82 6.01
C GLY A 316 -9.63 -0.93 7.03
N ALA A 317 -9.50 -1.29 8.31
CA ALA A 317 -9.94 -0.51 9.44
C ALA A 317 -8.82 -0.40 10.46
N GLY A 318 -8.56 0.80 10.95
CA GLY A 318 -7.49 1.09 11.88
C GLY A 318 -7.89 2.03 13.00
N LEU A 319 -7.32 1.78 14.16
CA LEU A 319 -7.45 2.58 15.36
C LEU A 319 -6.07 3.05 15.79
N GLU A 320 -5.92 4.34 16.03
CA GLU A 320 -4.71 4.94 16.58
C GLU A 320 -5.07 5.69 17.87
N TYR A 321 -4.48 5.28 18.99
CA TYR A 321 -4.48 6.02 20.22
C TYR A 321 -3.20 6.80 20.36
N SER A 322 -3.26 8.08 20.71
CA SER A 322 -2.09 8.89 20.98
C SER A 322 -2.16 9.58 22.34
N TYR A 323 -1.04 9.53 23.05
CA TYR A 323 -0.82 10.28 24.29
C TYR A 323 0.14 11.44 23.99
N ASN A 324 -0.34 12.66 24.20
CA ASN A 324 0.39 13.92 23.99
C ASN A 324 1.00 14.06 22.58
N LYS A 325 0.44 13.35 21.56
CA LYS A 325 0.99 13.25 20.21
C LYS A 325 2.47 12.77 20.16
N GLN A 326 2.90 12.08 21.22
CA GLN A 326 4.26 11.54 21.37
C GLN A 326 4.30 10.02 21.43
N PHE A 327 3.38 9.39 22.14
CA PHE A 327 3.27 7.94 22.23
C PHE A 327 2.04 7.49 21.48
N PHE A 328 2.19 6.45 20.66
CA PHE A 328 1.13 5.91 19.84
C PHE A 328 0.98 4.43 20.05
N ALA A 329 -0.25 3.98 20.19
CA ALA A 329 -0.63 2.57 20.13
C ALA A 329 -1.65 2.39 19.00
N ARG A 330 -1.49 1.34 18.21
CA ARG A 330 -2.27 1.11 17.01
C ARG A 330 -2.78 -0.31 16.96
N ALA A 331 -3.98 -0.47 16.41
CA ALA A 331 -4.53 -1.76 16.05
C ALA A 331 -5.28 -1.62 14.72
N GLY A 332 -5.26 -2.65 13.93
CA GLY A 332 -5.92 -2.63 12.63
C GLY A 332 -6.33 -4.01 12.15
N TYR A 333 -7.19 -4.00 11.16
CA TYR A 333 -7.66 -5.18 10.47
C TYR A 333 -7.68 -4.92 8.97
N SER A 334 -7.14 -5.85 8.21
CA SER A 334 -7.20 -5.85 6.75
C SER A 334 -8.02 -7.05 6.29
N TYR A 335 -8.97 -6.77 5.40
CA TYR A 335 -9.87 -7.75 4.80
C TYR A 335 -9.67 -7.83 3.29
N GLU A 336 -9.49 -9.02 2.78
CA GLU A 336 -9.52 -9.36 1.37
C GLU A 336 -10.36 -10.62 1.18
N ASN A 337 -11.20 -10.63 0.15
CA ASN A 337 -12.10 -11.77 -0.11
C ASN A 337 -11.30 -13.06 -0.33
N TYR A 338 -11.87 -14.18 0.14
CA TYR A 338 -11.27 -15.52 0.05
C TYR A 338 -10.84 -15.89 -1.37
N TYR A 339 -11.69 -15.62 -2.37
CA TYR A 339 -11.44 -15.96 -3.78
C TYR A 339 -10.47 -14.98 -4.49
N LYS A 340 -10.17 -13.83 -3.90
CA LYS A 340 -9.31 -12.78 -4.47
C LYS A 340 -7.92 -12.69 -3.82
N GLY A 341 -7.57 -13.61 -2.92
CA GLY A 341 -6.25 -13.69 -2.30
C GLY A 341 -6.26 -14.04 -0.82
N ASN A 342 -7.41 -13.87 -0.11
CA ASN A 342 -7.60 -14.27 1.29
C ASN A 342 -6.57 -13.69 2.26
N ARG A 343 -6.07 -12.47 2.01
CA ARG A 343 -5.12 -11.80 2.89
C ARG A 343 -5.86 -11.12 4.04
N ASN A 344 -6.31 -11.92 5.01
CA ASN A 344 -6.99 -11.45 6.21
C ASN A 344 -6.01 -11.50 7.39
N TYR A 345 -5.79 -10.36 8.03
CA TYR A 345 -4.86 -10.25 9.15
C TYR A 345 -5.22 -9.12 10.11
N LEU A 346 -4.83 -9.31 11.36
CA LEU A 346 -4.80 -8.27 12.38
C LEU A 346 -3.41 -7.64 12.44
N THR A 347 -3.37 -6.38 12.78
CA THR A 347 -2.10 -5.66 12.95
C THR A 347 -2.07 -4.92 14.27
N PHE A 348 -0.88 -4.79 14.82
CA PHE A 348 -0.61 -4.02 16.02
C PHE A 348 0.60 -3.14 15.77
N GLY A 349 0.61 -1.94 16.33
CA GLY A 349 1.71 -1.00 16.16
C GLY A 349 1.94 -0.18 17.41
N ALA A 350 3.18 0.27 17.56
CA ALA A 350 3.58 1.25 18.56
C ALA A 350 4.44 2.32 17.90
N GLY A 351 4.30 3.56 18.36
CA GLY A 351 5.08 4.69 17.84
C GLY A 351 5.54 5.61 18.96
N PHE A 352 6.68 6.22 18.73
CA PHE A 352 7.27 7.20 19.61
C PHE A 352 7.80 8.37 18.79
N HIS A 353 7.21 9.56 19.00
CA HIS A 353 7.56 10.78 18.27
C HIS A 353 8.12 11.80 19.24
N LEU A 354 9.39 12.10 19.11
CA LEU A 354 10.05 13.24 19.75
C LEU A 354 10.17 14.37 18.75
N SER A 355 10.48 15.58 19.21
CA SER A 355 10.51 16.81 18.41
C SER A 355 11.09 16.68 16.99
N ILE A 356 12.15 15.89 16.83
CA ILE A 356 12.91 15.75 15.57
C ILE A 356 13.00 14.32 15.04
N VAL A 357 12.59 13.33 15.82
CA VAL A 357 12.72 11.90 15.48
C VAL A 357 11.41 11.20 15.76
N SER A 358 10.99 10.37 14.83
CA SER A 358 9.89 9.41 15.01
C SER A 358 10.39 7.98 14.82
N LEU A 359 9.92 7.08 15.67
CA LEU A 359 10.17 5.65 15.58
C LEU A 359 8.85 4.92 15.66
N ASP A 360 8.55 4.09 14.68
CA ASP A 360 7.35 3.27 14.66
C ASP A 360 7.72 1.80 14.37
N VAL A 361 6.99 0.89 15.01
CA VAL A 361 7.11 -0.56 14.81
C VAL A 361 5.72 -1.13 14.64
N ALA A 362 5.55 -2.08 13.72
CA ALA A 362 4.31 -2.81 13.54
C ALA A 362 4.54 -4.31 13.44
N TYR A 363 3.51 -5.07 13.80
CA TYR A 363 3.48 -6.52 13.77
C TYR A 363 2.17 -7.01 13.16
N CYS A 364 2.26 -7.96 12.23
CA CYS A 364 1.13 -8.55 11.53
C CYS A 364 0.86 -9.97 12.06
N VAL A 365 -0.42 -10.27 12.32
CA VAL A 365 -0.91 -11.58 12.75
C VAL A 365 -1.89 -12.10 11.70
N GLY A 366 -1.47 -13.09 10.93
CA GLY A 366 -2.31 -13.76 9.94
C GLY A 366 -3.46 -14.53 10.59
N LEU A 367 -4.67 -14.36 10.08
CA LEU A 367 -5.85 -15.08 10.60
C LEU A 367 -6.05 -16.44 9.91
N ALA A 368 -5.56 -16.61 8.69
CA ALA A 368 -5.56 -17.90 8.01
C ALA A 368 -4.29 -18.69 8.35
N ALA A 369 -4.42 -20.00 8.54
CA ALA A 369 -3.29 -20.88 8.93
C ALA A 369 -2.12 -20.86 7.95
N SER A 370 -2.36 -20.52 6.68
CA SER A 370 -1.37 -20.44 5.61
C SER A 370 -1.09 -19.00 5.15
N ASN A 371 -1.45 -17.98 5.95
CA ASN A 371 -1.21 -16.59 5.56
C ASN A 371 0.31 -16.32 5.55
N PRO A 372 0.90 -16.02 4.39
CA PRO A 372 2.34 -15.79 4.27
C PRO A 372 2.79 -14.49 4.96
N LEU A 373 1.88 -13.56 5.24
CA LEU A 373 2.16 -12.29 5.92
C LEU A 373 2.24 -12.43 7.45
N ASP A 374 1.89 -13.61 7.99
CA ASP A 374 1.93 -13.86 9.42
C ASP A 374 3.35 -13.63 9.98
N GLN A 375 3.43 -12.93 11.14
CA GLN A 375 4.67 -12.57 11.82
C GLN A 375 5.55 -11.56 11.07
N THR A 376 5.01 -10.83 10.07
CA THR A 376 5.75 -9.75 9.43
C THR A 376 5.89 -8.56 10.39
N MET A 377 7.13 -8.11 10.57
CA MET A 377 7.46 -6.89 11.31
C MET A 377 7.83 -5.76 10.35
N ARG A 378 7.52 -4.53 10.73
CA ARG A 378 7.94 -3.33 9.98
C ARG A 378 8.51 -2.30 10.93
N PHE A 379 9.53 -1.59 10.46
CA PHE A 379 10.26 -0.58 11.21
C PHE A 379 10.31 0.71 10.40
N THR A 380 10.02 1.82 11.05
CA THR A 380 10.08 3.16 10.46
C THR A 380 10.87 4.08 11.36
N LEU A 381 11.80 4.83 10.76
CA LEU A 381 12.54 5.89 11.41
C LEU A 381 12.40 7.17 10.59
N GLY A 382 11.85 8.22 11.19
CA GLY A 382 11.62 9.51 10.56
C GLY A 382 12.43 10.62 11.23
N PHE A 383 12.82 11.63 10.43
CA PHE A 383 13.59 12.78 10.88
C PHE A 383 12.97 14.09 10.36
N ASP A 384 12.70 15.01 11.28
CA ASP A 384 12.33 16.39 10.96
C ASP A 384 13.58 17.22 10.70
N LEU A 385 13.88 17.46 9.43
CA LEU A 385 15.06 18.22 9.02
C LEU A 385 14.97 19.70 9.38
N ALA A 386 13.77 20.28 9.34
CA ALA A 386 13.57 21.67 9.73
C ALA A 386 13.79 21.85 11.24
N GLY A 387 13.24 20.95 12.07
CA GLY A 387 13.47 20.96 13.51
C GLY A 387 14.95 20.77 13.89
N ILE A 388 15.67 19.93 13.16
CA ILE A 388 17.14 19.79 13.35
C ILE A 388 17.86 21.10 13.06
N GLN A 389 17.51 21.77 11.95
CA GLN A 389 18.13 23.04 11.57
C GLN A 389 17.88 24.14 12.61
N ASP A 390 16.66 24.22 13.15
CA ASP A 390 16.30 25.16 14.20
C ASP A 390 17.07 24.92 15.49
N LEU A 391 17.28 23.65 15.89
CA LEU A 391 18.09 23.31 17.06
C LEU A 391 19.57 23.69 16.90
N VAL A 392 20.13 23.58 15.70
CA VAL A 392 21.50 23.97 15.40
C VAL A 392 21.65 25.49 15.40
N ASN A 393 20.67 26.20 14.85
CA ASN A 393 20.69 27.67 14.79
C ASN A 393 20.49 28.31 16.16
N ASN A 394 19.67 27.74 17.03
CA ASN A 394 19.42 28.25 18.39
C ASN A 394 20.58 27.96 19.38
N LYS A 395 21.57 27.16 18.99
CA LYS A 395 22.79 26.90 19.76
C LYS A 395 23.95 27.85 19.41
N LYS A 396 23.77 28.70 18.39
CA LYS A 396 24.72 29.77 18.03
C LYS A 396 24.23 31.10 18.62
#